data_bf78ac047260a420ed1ca9054c61c983
#
_entry.id   bf78ac047260a420ed1ca9054c61c983
#
_cell.length_a   1.000
_cell.length_b   1.000
_cell.length_c   1.000
_cell.angle_alpha   90.00
_cell.angle_beta   90.00
_cell.angle_gamma   90.00
#
_symmetry.space_group_name_H-M   'P 1'
#
loop_
_entity.id
_entity.type
_entity.pdbx_description
1 polymer ?
#
loop_
_entity_poly.entity_id
_entity_poly.type
_entity_poly.pdbx_seq_one_letter_code
_entity_poly.pdbx_strand_id
1 'polypeptide(L)'
;MPLEKSLLEADIGALVKSTLSVESDSVNIYQEIAFESLVKDTIRLANGLQLSKVNEQYVCGDILLSDKQVELLAKKNVSRGISISELSQIWQDKVVYFVFASNVSLKDQNIIYDAMYEWESACNILFRVGQGSGDYIEIIIGNGSYSNLGRIGGKQTLSLFIAGWNKGTVMHELGHALGMLHEHQHPMRDNYIIVNERNIQIPARDQFDIWPYGYASSKFDFDSIMMYGSYAYSRNNQPTMTKKDGTTWTANRSYITFNDQLVVMNLYGHYLPPGPIG
;
A
#
# COMPACT_ATOMS: atom_id res chain seq x y z
N MET A 1 -32.53 -2.09 -14.46
CA MET A 1 -31.69 -3.06 -15.14
C MET A 1 -30.67 -3.65 -14.16
N PRO A 2 -30.93 -4.81 -13.54
CA PRO A 2 -30.03 -5.43 -12.56
C PRO A 2 -29.21 -6.61 -13.09
N LEU A 3 -29.26 -6.93 -14.38
CA LEU A 3 -28.67 -8.16 -14.94
C LEU A 3 -27.18 -8.04 -15.36
N GLU A 4 -26.67 -6.83 -15.59
CA GLU A 4 -25.26 -6.65 -15.99
C GLU A 4 -24.26 -6.77 -14.82
N LYS A 5 -24.70 -6.47 -13.60
CA LYS A 5 -23.83 -6.58 -12.42
C LYS A 5 -23.52 -8.03 -12.01
N SER A 6 -24.47 -8.94 -12.20
CA SER A 6 -24.33 -10.36 -11.85
C SER A 6 -23.43 -11.14 -12.81
N LEU A 7 -23.37 -10.74 -14.08
CA LEU A 7 -22.50 -11.37 -15.09
C LEU A 7 -21.03 -10.98 -14.89
N LEU A 8 -20.76 -9.73 -14.47
CA LEU A 8 -19.39 -9.28 -14.18
C LEU A 8 -18.78 -10.00 -12.97
N GLU A 9 -19.60 -10.25 -11.93
CA GLU A 9 -19.17 -10.98 -10.73
C GLU A 9 -18.90 -12.47 -11.00
N ALA A 10 -19.64 -13.08 -11.94
CA ALA A 10 -19.48 -14.48 -12.33
C ALA A 10 -18.19 -14.69 -13.15
N ASP A 11 -17.84 -13.77 -14.05
CA ASP A 11 -16.64 -13.85 -14.88
C ASP A 11 -15.35 -13.64 -14.05
N ILE A 12 -15.37 -12.77 -13.05
CA ILE A 12 -14.23 -12.56 -12.13
C ILE A 12 -13.99 -13.81 -11.29
N GLY A 13 -15.05 -14.47 -10.82
CA GLY A 13 -14.97 -15.73 -10.07
C GLY A 13 -14.40 -16.90 -10.89
N ALA A 14 -14.63 -16.93 -12.19
CA ALA A 14 -14.10 -17.95 -13.10
C ALA A 14 -12.61 -17.68 -13.42
N LEU A 15 -12.22 -16.43 -13.58
CA LEU A 15 -10.83 -16.03 -13.83
C LEU A 15 -9.93 -16.33 -12.63
N VAL A 16 -10.41 -16.04 -11.42
CA VAL A 16 -9.70 -16.33 -10.16
C VAL A 16 -9.50 -17.84 -9.95
N LYS A 17 -10.49 -18.68 -10.33
CA LYS A 17 -10.36 -20.13 -10.22
C LYS A 17 -9.37 -20.76 -11.22
N SER A 18 -9.16 -20.16 -12.37
CA SER A 18 -8.21 -20.67 -13.37
C SER A 18 -6.74 -20.36 -13.06
N THR A 19 -6.48 -19.39 -12.21
CA THR A 19 -5.12 -19.01 -11.75
C THR A 19 -4.68 -19.70 -10.47
N LEU A 20 -5.58 -20.39 -9.75
CA LEU A 20 -5.30 -21.01 -8.44
C LEU A 20 -4.75 -22.46 -8.51
N SER A 21 -4.32 -22.95 -9.66
CA SER A 21 -3.81 -24.34 -9.83
C SER A 21 -2.27 -24.45 -9.86
N VAL A 22 -1.54 -23.63 -9.05
CA VAL A 22 -0.08 -23.79 -8.89
C VAL A 22 0.24 -23.96 -7.41
N GLU A 23 0.99 -25.03 -7.13
CA GLU A 23 1.29 -25.58 -5.80
C GLU A 23 2.03 -24.64 -4.83
N SER A 24 1.76 -24.83 -3.64
CA SER A 24 1.95 -24.48 -2.22
C SER A 24 3.10 -23.58 -1.73
N ASP A 25 4.05 -23.10 -2.48
CA ASP A 25 5.16 -22.24 -1.97
C ASP A 25 5.21 -20.80 -2.50
N SER A 26 4.21 -20.39 -3.28
CA SER A 26 4.15 -19.09 -3.95
C SER A 26 3.00 -18.18 -3.49
N VAL A 27 2.41 -18.43 -2.35
CA VAL A 27 1.15 -17.80 -1.86
C VAL A 27 1.24 -16.27 -1.67
N ASN A 28 2.43 -15.67 -1.66
CA ASN A 28 2.58 -14.23 -1.40
C ASN A 28 2.55 -13.32 -2.63
N ILE A 29 2.42 -13.85 -3.84
CA ILE A 29 2.63 -13.08 -5.08
C ILE A 29 1.31 -12.56 -5.68
N TYR A 30 0.16 -13.12 -5.30
CA TYR A 30 -1.08 -12.98 -6.09
C TYR A 30 -2.15 -12.08 -5.49
N GLN A 31 -1.93 -11.51 -4.32
CA GLN A 31 -2.97 -10.73 -3.62
C GLN A 31 -3.24 -9.35 -4.25
N GLU A 32 -2.30 -8.85 -5.05
CA GLU A 32 -2.38 -7.54 -5.70
C GLU A 32 -2.94 -7.62 -7.14
N ILE A 33 -2.90 -8.80 -7.78
CA ILE A 33 -3.20 -9.00 -9.22
C ILE A 33 -4.67 -8.76 -9.59
N ALA A 34 -5.60 -8.99 -8.67
CA ALA A 34 -7.03 -8.86 -8.98
C ALA A 34 -7.45 -7.41 -9.31
N PHE A 35 -6.68 -6.42 -8.87
CA PHE A 35 -6.97 -5.02 -9.12
C PHE A 35 -6.61 -4.58 -10.55
N GLU A 36 -5.58 -5.16 -11.14
CA GLU A 36 -5.07 -4.79 -12.47
C GLU A 36 -6.00 -5.13 -13.62
N SER A 37 -6.83 -6.18 -13.48
CA SER A 37 -7.80 -6.57 -14.51
C SER A 37 -8.88 -5.50 -14.76
N LEU A 38 -8.99 -4.51 -13.88
CA LEU A 38 -9.97 -3.43 -13.93
C LEU A 38 -9.41 -2.10 -14.45
N VAL A 39 -8.11 -2.02 -14.75
CA VAL A 39 -7.48 -0.80 -15.28
C VAL A 39 -8.08 -0.45 -16.64
N LYS A 40 -8.71 0.72 -16.73
CA LYS A 40 -9.30 1.22 -17.97
C LYS A 40 -8.45 2.29 -18.66
N ASP A 41 -7.80 3.14 -17.87
CA ASP A 41 -7.01 4.27 -18.36
C ASP A 41 -5.72 4.43 -17.56
N THR A 42 -4.68 4.91 -18.23
CA THR A 42 -3.41 5.26 -17.60
C THR A 42 -3.07 6.69 -17.92
N ILE A 43 -2.70 7.47 -16.92
CA ILE A 43 -2.23 8.84 -17.09
C ILE A 43 -0.74 8.93 -16.74
N ARG A 44 0.02 9.69 -17.53
CA ARG A 44 1.40 10.03 -17.19
C ARG A 44 1.46 11.48 -16.74
N LEU A 45 1.91 11.71 -15.53
CA LEU A 45 2.10 13.05 -14.99
C LEU A 45 3.36 13.71 -15.59
N ALA A 46 3.44 15.03 -15.50
CA ALA A 46 4.55 15.79 -16.07
C ALA A 46 5.92 15.48 -15.46
N ASN A 47 5.95 14.94 -14.26
CA ASN A 47 7.14 14.47 -13.53
C ASN A 47 7.57 13.05 -13.91
N GLY A 48 6.86 12.40 -14.83
CA GLY A 48 7.14 11.06 -15.32
C GLY A 48 6.36 9.95 -14.59
N LEU A 49 5.79 10.21 -13.41
CA LEU A 49 5.00 9.22 -12.68
C LEU A 49 3.78 8.82 -13.50
N GLN A 50 3.55 7.53 -13.59
CA GLN A 50 2.40 6.97 -14.27
C GLN A 50 1.40 6.47 -13.23
N LEU A 51 0.11 6.76 -13.42
CA LEU A 51 -0.98 6.34 -12.56
C LEU A 51 -2.02 5.62 -13.40
N SER A 52 -2.52 4.53 -12.89
CA SER A 52 -3.66 3.81 -13.47
C SER A 52 -4.97 4.33 -12.90
N LYS A 53 -6.06 4.24 -13.67
CA LYS A 53 -7.40 4.64 -13.22
C LYS A 53 -8.30 3.42 -13.19
N VAL A 54 -8.86 3.14 -12.01
CA VAL A 54 -9.75 2.00 -11.77
C VAL A 54 -11.03 2.53 -11.10
N ASN A 55 -12.19 2.29 -11.72
CA ASN A 55 -13.49 2.74 -11.19
C ASN A 55 -13.49 4.21 -10.72
N GLU A 56 -12.96 5.09 -11.56
CA GLU A 56 -12.83 6.55 -11.31
C GLU A 56 -11.83 6.92 -10.21
N GLN A 57 -11.08 5.98 -9.64
CA GLN A 57 -10.02 6.23 -8.65
C GLN A 57 -8.63 6.08 -9.28
N TYR A 58 -7.70 6.94 -8.90
CA TYR A 58 -6.30 6.81 -9.30
C TYR A 58 -5.58 5.84 -8.38
N VAL A 59 -4.78 4.98 -8.97
CA VAL A 59 -4.05 3.93 -8.26
C VAL A 59 -2.57 3.92 -8.64
N CYS A 60 -1.73 3.56 -7.66
CA CYS A 60 -0.32 3.24 -7.86
C CYS A 60 -0.03 1.98 -7.04
N GLY A 61 -0.03 0.81 -7.69
CA GLY A 61 -0.03 -0.47 -6.98
C GLY A 61 -1.32 -0.69 -6.20
N ASP A 62 -1.18 -0.94 -4.92
CA ASP A 62 -2.25 -1.08 -3.94
C ASP A 62 -2.58 0.25 -3.21
N ILE A 63 -1.99 1.37 -3.65
CA ILE A 63 -2.26 2.70 -3.12
C ILE A 63 -3.38 3.37 -3.91
N LEU A 64 -4.45 3.78 -3.23
CA LEU A 64 -5.47 4.66 -3.79
C LEU A 64 -5.12 6.12 -3.51
N LEU A 65 -5.13 6.94 -4.57
CA LEU A 65 -4.88 8.38 -4.49
C LEU A 65 -6.18 9.17 -4.66
N SER A 66 -6.38 10.16 -3.81
CA SER A 66 -7.45 11.15 -3.98
C SER A 66 -7.13 12.12 -5.12
N ASP A 67 -8.16 12.74 -5.72
CA ASP A 67 -7.99 13.77 -6.75
C ASP A 67 -7.04 14.89 -6.29
N LYS A 68 -7.14 15.31 -5.04
CA LYS A 68 -6.25 16.32 -4.45
C LYS A 68 -4.79 15.88 -4.45
N GLN A 69 -4.52 14.60 -4.14
CA GLN A 69 -3.15 14.06 -4.18
C GLN A 69 -2.63 14.02 -5.63
N VAL A 70 -3.46 13.62 -6.58
CA VAL A 70 -3.09 13.62 -8.00
C VAL A 70 -2.84 15.04 -8.52
N GLU A 71 -3.67 16.03 -8.15
CA GLU A 71 -3.44 17.45 -8.48
C GLU A 71 -2.11 17.96 -7.92
N LEU A 72 -1.75 17.59 -6.69
CA LEU A 72 -0.47 17.95 -6.09
C LEU A 72 0.69 17.32 -6.88
N LEU A 73 0.59 16.03 -7.21
CA LEU A 73 1.59 15.31 -7.99
C LEU A 73 1.74 15.85 -9.41
N ALA A 74 0.67 16.41 -10.00
CA ALA A 74 0.69 16.96 -11.35
C ALA A 74 1.31 18.36 -11.44
N LYS A 75 1.49 19.10 -10.34
CA LYS A 75 2.05 20.46 -10.34
C LYS A 75 3.52 20.45 -10.77
N LYS A 76 3.79 21.05 -11.94
CA LYS A 76 5.06 21.04 -12.68
C LYS A 76 6.25 21.74 -11.99
N ASN A 77 6.02 22.63 -11.02
CA ASN A 77 7.04 23.56 -10.52
C ASN A 77 7.25 23.41 -9.00
N VAL A 78 7.59 22.20 -8.55
CA VAL A 78 8.03 22.07 -7.16
C VAL A 78 9.56 21.99 -7.16
N SER A 79 10.19 23.17 -7.26
CA SER A 79 11.63 23.34 -7.03
C SER A 79 12.07 22.91 -5.59
N ARG A 80 11.10 22.66 -4.74
CA ARG A 80 11.21 21.92 -3.47
C ARG A 80 10.23 20.77 -3.58
N GLY A 81 10.68 19.53 -3.54
CA GLY A 81 9.82 18.35 -3.64
C GLY A 81 8.58 18.48 -2.74
N ILE A 82 7.45 17.95 -3.18
CA ILE A 82 6.27 17.81 -2.31
C ILE A 82 6.70 16.87 -1.19
N SER A 83 6.60 17.34 0.05
CA SER A 83 6.85 16.46 1.18
C SER A 83 5.77 15.39 1.25
N ILE A 84 6.11 14.22 1.74
CA ILE A 84 5.11 13.15 1.97
C ILE A 84 4.00 13.65 2.91
N SER A 85 4.29 14.56 3.84
CA SER A 85 3.31 15.17 4.74
C SER A 85 2.34 16.13 4.03
N GLU A 86 2.71 16.70 2.89
CA GLU A 86 1.80 17.51 2.06
C GLU A 86 0.93 16.60 1.18
N LEU A 87 1.50 15.50 0.68
CA LEU A 87 0.80 14.52 -0.14
C LEU A 87 -0.15 13.65 0.70
N SER A 88 0.32 13.17 1.84
CA SER A 88 -0.40 12.35 2.78
C SER A 88 -0.84 13.21 3.96
N GLN A 89 -2.12 13.60 3.99
CA GLN A 89 -2.64 14.24 5.19
C GLN A 89 -2.52 13.26 6.36
N ILE A 90 -1.95 13.73 7.47
CA ILE A 90 -1.81 12.92 8.68
C ILE A 90 -3.14 12.84 9.44
N TRP A 91 -3.34 11.78 10.18
CA TRP A 91 -4.46 11.64 11.12
C TRP A 91 -4.23 12.57 12.30
N GLN A 92 -5.25 13.38 12.61
CA GLN A 92 -5.19 14.35 13.70
C GLN A 92 -5.03 13.64 15.04
N ASP A 93 -4.30 14.24 15.95
CA ASP A 93 -4.03 13.71 17.30
C ASP A 93 -3.47 12.28 17.31
N LYS A 94 -2.91 11.82 16.17
CA LYS A 94 -2.41 10.45 15.99
C LYS A 94 -3.49 9.38 16.22
N VAL A 95 -4.74 9.72 15.97
CA VAL A 95 -5.89 8.82 16.14
C VAL A 95 -6.47 8.47 14.76
N VAL A 96 -6.48 7.19 14.44
CA VAL A 96 -7.09 6.62 13.25
C VAL A 96 -8.44 6.01 13.64
N TYR A 97 -9.52 6.64 13.21
CA TYR A 97 -10.85 6.07 13.39
C TYR A 97 -11.15 5.05 12.30
N PHE A 98 -11.84 3.97 12.67
CA PHE A 98 -12.21 2.95 11.71
C PHE A 98 -13.53 2.25 12.06
N VAL A 99 -14.16 1.65 11.06
CA VAL A 99 -15.30 0.75 11.20
C VAL A 99 -15.09 -0.50 10.36
N PHE A 100 -15.68 -1.60 10.76
CA PHE A 100 -15.72 -2.81 9.93
C PHE A 100 -17.00 -2.82 9.09
N ALA A 101 -16.87 -3.15 7.82
CA ALA A 101 -18.02 -3.50 7.00
C ALA A 101 -18.64 -4.83 7.45
N SER A 102 -19.89 -5.06 7.09
CA SER A 102 -20.64 -6.26 7.51
C SER A 102 -20.05 -7.59 7.01
N ASN A 103 -19.17 -7.54 6.01
CA ASN A 103 -18.52 -8.72 5.46
C ASN A 103 -17.19 -9.08 6.15
N VAL A 104 -16.76 -8.34 7.19
CA VAL A 104 -15.58 -8.65 7.99
C VAL A 104 -15.98 -9.49 9.19
N SER A 105 -15.62 -10.77 9.19
CA SER A 105 -15.96 -11.69 10.26
C SER A 105 -15.26 -11.35 11.59
N LEU A 106 -15.79 -11.82 12.73
CA LEU A 106 -15.13 -11.64 14.04
C LEU A 106 -13.72 -12.24 14.08
N LYS A 107 -13.48 -13.35 13.36
CA LYS A 107 -12.14 -13.93 13.23
C LYS A 107 -11.19 -12.97 12.51
N ASP A 108 -11.65 -12.37 11.43
CA ASP A 108 -10.87 -11.40 10.64
C ASP A 108 -10.59 -10.14 11.46
N GLN A 109 -11.60 -9.62 12.18
CA GLN A 109 -11.43 -8.47 13.07
C GLN A 109 -10.31 -8.69 14.10
N ASN A 110 -10.19 -9.88 14.69
CA ASN A 110 -9.12 -10.18 15.64
C ASN A 110 -7.73 -10.06 15.00
N ILE A 111 -7.54 -10.59 13.78
CA ILE A 111 -6.26 -10.47 13.05
C ILE A 111 -5.95 -9.00 12.72
N ILE A 112 -6.98 -8.22 12.38
CA ILE A 112 -6.85 -6.79 12.09
C ILE A 112 -6.47 -6.02 13.36
N TYR A 113 -7.10 -6.32 14.50
CA TYR A 113 -6.73 -5.73 15.79
C TYR A 113 -5.28 -6.06 16.17
N ASP A 114 -4.82 -7.28 15.94
CA ASP A 114 -3.42 -7.67 16.18
C ASP A 114 -2.45 -6.84 15.33
N ALA A 115 -2.79 -6.57 14.06
CA ALA A 115 -1.99 -5.71 13.18
C ALA A 115 -1.99 -4.23 13.62
N MET A 116 -3.13 -3.72 14.06
CA MET A 116 -3.25 -2.38 14.63
C MET A 116 -2.39 -2.23 15.90
N TYR A 117 -2.41 -3.25 16.77
CA TYR A 117 -1.61 -3.26 17.98
C TYR A 117 -0.09 -3.19 17.70
N GLU A 118 0.39 -3.81 16.63
CA GLU A 118 1.81 -3.68 16.22
C GLU A 118 2.15 -2.21 15.92
N TRP A 119 1.31 -1.49 15.18
CA TRP A 119 1.53 -0.08 14.88
C TRP A 119 1.36 0.81 16.12
N GLU A 120 0.36 0.56 16.96
CA GLU A 120 0.16 1.29 18.23
C GLU A 120 1.38 1.16 19.13
N SER A 121 1.92 -0.06 19.25
CA SER A 121 3.09 -0.35 20.08
C SER A 121 4.37 0.27 19.53
N ALA A 122 4.50 0.33 18.20
CA ALA A 122 5.71 0.80 17.53
C ALA A 122 5.80 2.32 17.41
N CYS A 123 4.67 3.03 17.17
CA CYS A 123 4.69 4.41 16.69
C CYS A 123 3.85 5.40 17.49
N ASN A 124 3.25 4.99 18.61
CA ASN A 124 2.34 5.84 19.37
C ASN A 124 1.18 6.41 18.55
N ILE A 125 0.68 5.61 17.60
CA ILE A 125 -0.57 5.84 16.86
C ILE A 125 -1.68 5.09 17.60
N LEU A 126 -2.88 5.61 17.58
CA LEU A 126 -4.03 4.97 18.23
C LEU A 126 -5.10 4.65 17.20
N PHE A 127 -5.58 3.42 17.19
CA PHE A 127 -6.75 3.01 16.41
C PHE A 127 -8.00 3.00 17.29
N ARG A 128 -9.09 3.62 16.84
CA ARG A 128 -10.35 3.73 17.59
C ARG A 128 -11.54 3.36 16.73
N VAL A 129 -12.37 2.47 17.23
CA VAL A 129 -13.63 2.11 16.57
C VAL A 129 -14.56 3.33 16.54
N GLY A 130 -15.10 3.63 15.37
CA GLY A 130 -16.04 4.72 15.14
C GLY A 130 -15.68 5.59 13.95
N GLN A 131 -16.44 6.66 13.76
CA GLN A 131 -16.29 7.56 12.62
C GLN A 131 -15.59 8.88 12.99
N GLY A 132 -15.19 9.04 14.25
CA GLY A 132 -14.53 10.27 14.73
C GLY A 132 -15.34 11.53 14.40
N SER A 133 -14.65 12.54 13.87
CA SER A 133 -15.27 13.77 13.35
C SER A 133 -15.73 13.68 11.90
N GLY A 134 -15.83 12.48 11.35
CA GLY A 134 -16.23 12.21 9.96
C GLY A 134 -15.12 11.59 9.10
N ASP A 135 -13.86 11.64 9.55
CA ASP A 135 -12.71 11.04 8.87
C ASP A 135 -12.42 9.66 9.47
N TYR A 136 -12.61 8.61 8.69
CA TYR A 136 -12.43 7.24 9.16
C TYR A 136 -12.16 6.25 8.03
N ILE A 137 -11.60 5.11 8.38
CA ILE A 137 -11.36 3.98 7.48
C ILE A 137 -12.54 3.01 7.58
N GLU A 138 -13.16 2.65 6.47
CA GLU A 138 -14.01 1.48 6.37
C GLU A 138 -13.17 0.30 5.91
N ILE A 139 -13.03 -0.71 6.77
CA ILE A 139 -12.30 -1.94 6.48
C ILE A 139 -13.26 -2.95 5.87
N ILE A 140 -12.92 -3.45 4.69
CA ILE A 140 -13.76 -4.38 3.91
C ILE A 140 -12.98 -5.62 3.50
N ILE A 141 -13.67 -6.71 3.19
CA ILE A 141 -13.13 -7.83 2.42
C ILE A 141 -13.56 -7.61 0.97
N GLY A 142 -12.60 -7.50 0.05
CA GLY A 142 -12.84 -7.12 -1.33
C GLY A 142 -12.05 -7.96 -2.35
N ASN A 143 -11.97 -7.49 -3.58
CA ASN A 143 -11.31 -8.19 -4.68
C ASN A 143 -9.82 -7.89 -4.80
N GLY A 144 -9.22 -7.24 -3.81
CA GLY A 144 -7.81 -6.93 -3.72
C GLY A 144 -7.47 -6.36 -2.35
N SER A 145 -6.19 -6.40 -1.97
CA SER A 145 -5.68 -5.68 -0.80
C SER A 145 -5.18 -4.32 -1.28
N TYR A 146 -5.70 -3.25 -0.70
CA TYR A 146 -5.32 -1.87 -1.03
C TYR A 146 -5.79 -0.89 0.05
N SER A 147 -5.15 0.27 0.10
CA SER A 147 -5.52 1.34 1.01
C SER A 147 -5.34 2.73 0.38
N ASN A 148 -6.04 3.73 0.90
CA ASN A 148 -5.74 5.12 0.61
C ASN A 148 -4.42 5.54 1.27
N LEU A 149 -3.69 6.46 0.63
CA LEU A 149 -2.46 7.02 1.17
C LEU A 149 -2.76 8.10 2.21
N GLY A 150 -2.46 7.83 3.47
CA GLY A 150 -2.73 8.72 4.59
C GLY A 150 -4.23 9.00 4.79
N ARG A 151 -4.56 10.12 5.41
CA ARG A 151 -5.94 10.59 5.58
C ARG A 151 -6.36 11.43 4.37
N ILE A 152 -7.46 11.08 3.72
CA ILE A 152 -7.98 11.79 2.54
C ILE A 152 -9.14 12.74 2.85
N GLY A 153 -9.71 12.65 4.06
CA GLY A 153 -10.93 13.33 4.48
C GLY A 153 -12.19 12.51 4.21
N GLY A 154 -13.11 12.51 5.14
CA GLY A 154 -14.31 11.69 5.05
C GLY A 154 -14.04 10.19 5.22
N LYS A 155 -14.95 9.38 4.69
CA LYS A 155 -14.79 7.92 4.63
C LYS A 155 -13.75 7.53 3.59
N GLN A 156 -12.79 6.69 3.97
CA GLN A 156 -11.82 6.06 3.08
C GLN A 156 -11.82 4.54 3.26
N THR A 157 -11.26 3.81 2.29
CA THR A 157 -11.32 2.36 2.25
C THR A 157 -9.95 1.73 2.53
N LEU A 158 -9.95 0.67 3.35
CA LEU A 158 -8.91 -0.34 3.42
C LEU A 158 -9.55 -1.68 3.04
N SER A 159 -9.09 -2.29 1.97
CA SER A 159 -9.62 -3.56 1.47
C SER A 159 -8.61 -4.68 1.72
N LEU A 160 -9.13 -5.86 2.05
CA LEU A 160 -8.35 -7.10 2.18
C LEU A 160 -8.89 -8.12 1.18
N PHE A 161 -7.98 -8.79 0.46
CA PHE A 161 -8.35 -9.65 -0.65
C PHE A 161 -9.11 -10.91 -0.19
N ILE A 162 -10.33 -11.11 -0.71
CA ILE A 162 -11.22 -12.22 -0.32
C ILE A 162 -10.59 -13.62 -0.44
N ALA A 163 -9.64 -13.81 -1.38
CA ALA A 163 -9.00 -15.10 -1.60
C ALA A 163 -7.83 -15.40 -0.64
N GLY A 164 -7.37 -14.42 0.16
CA GLY A 164 -6.36 -14.65 1.19
C GLY A 164 -5.56 -13.41 1.56
N TRP A 165 -5.32 -13.27 2.85
CA TRP A 165 -4.48 -12.24 3.48
C TRP A 165 -4.04 -12.73 4.87
N ASN A 166 -3.08 -12.05 5.46
CA ASN A 166 -2.59 -12.34 6.81
C ASN A 166 -2.33 -11.05 7.60
N LYS A 167 -1.89 -11.17 8.85
CA LYS A 167 -1.56 -10.01 9.70
C LYS A 167 -0.57 -9.05 9.02
N GLY A 168 0.44 -9.58 8.33
CA GLY A 168 1.45 -8.77 7.63
C GLY A 168 0.86 -7.98 6.45
N THR A 169 -0.12 -8.54 5.72
CA THR A 169 -0.87 -7.79 4.71
C THR A 169 -1.61 -6.62 5.35
N VAL A 170 -2.28 -6.86 6.49
CA VAL A 170 -2.99 -5.77 7.20
C VAL A 170 -2.02 -4.71 7.69
N MET A 171 -0.86 -5.10 8.25
CA MET A 171 0.17 -4.12 8.65
C MET A 171 0.65 -3.27 7.48
N HIS A 172 0.80 -3.87 6.29
CA HIS A 172 1.18 -3.18 5.06
C HIS A 172 0.11 -2.14 4.65
N GLU A 173 -1.15 -2.56 4.54
CA GLU A 173 -2.25 -1.65 4.17
C GLU A 173 -2.46 -0.53 5.19
N LEU A 174 -2.30 -0.83 6.49
CA LEU A 174 -2.29 0.20 7.54
C LEU A 174 -1.11 1.15 7.39
N GLY A 175 0.06 0.67 6.93
CA GLY A 175 1.21 1.51 6.59
C GLY A 175 0.85 2.56 5.54
N HIS A 176 0.15 2.18 4.46
CA HIS A 176 -0.39 3.13 3.48
C HIS A 176 -1.38 4.10 4.10
N ALA A 177 -2.31 3.62 4.91
CA ALA A 177 -3.27 4.47 5.61
C ALA A 177 -2.58 5.47 6.58
N LEU A 178 -1.40 5.15 7.07
CA LEU A 178 -0.56 6.05 7.88
C LEU A 178 0.31 6.99 7.02
N GLY A 179 0.35 6.84 5.71
CA GLY A 179 1.05 7.71 4.77
C GLY A 179 2.36 7.15 4.23
N MET A 180 2.63 5.86 4.40
CA MET A 180 3.83 5.22 3.88
C MET A 180 3.68 4.85 2.40
N LEU A 181 4.76 5.01 1.65
CA LEU A 181 4.91 4.58 0.26
C LEU A 181 5.68 3.25 0.21
N HIS A 182 5.68 2.61 -0.96
CA HIS A 182 6.45 1.38 -1.14
C HIS A 182 7.96 1.63 -1.11
N GLU A 183 8.68 0.78 -0.39
CA GLU A 183 10.13 0.91 -0.23
C GLU A 183 10.90 0.69 -1.54
N HIS A 184 10.43 -0.18 -2.43
CA HIS A 184 11.05 -0.38 -3.75
C HIS A 184 10.92 0.83 -4.69
N GLN A 185 10.07 1.82 -4.37
CA GLN A 185 9.93 3.09 -5.09
C GLN A 185 10.79 4.22 -4.47
N HIS A 186 11.60 3.90 -3.45
CA HIS A 186 12.45 4.86 -2.76
C HIS A 186 13.39 5.60 -3.74
N PRO A 187 13.59 6.93 -3.62
CA PRO A 187 14.43 7.71 -4.54
C PRO A 187 15.86 7.19 -4.72
N MET A 188 16.43 6.56 -3.68
CA MET A 188 17.77 5.99 -3.73
C MET A 188 17.79 4.49 -4.03
N ARG A 189 16.66 3.87 -4.37
CA ARG A 189 16.56 2.41 -4.56
C ARG A 189 17.59 1.85 -5.56
N ASP A 190 17.92 2.62 -6.60
CA ASP A 190 18.85 2.18 -7.64
C ASP A 190 20.29 2.02 -7.13
N ASN A 191 20.61 2.49 -5.91
CA ASN A 191 21.85 2.17 -5.24
C ASN A 191 21.86 0.74 -4.66
N TYR A 192 20.70 0.14 -4.45
CA TYR A 192 20.51 -1.13 -3.73
C TYR A 192 19.96 -2.26 -4.59
N ILE A 193 19.04 -1.95 -5.51
CA ILE A 193 18.35 -2.94 -6.35
C ILE A 193 18.52 -2.66 -7.83
N ILE A 194 18.28 -3.69 -8.64
CA ILE A 194 18.13 -3.63 -10.09
C ILE A 194 16.69 -4.03 -10.40
N VAL A 195 15.97 -3.20 -11.15
CA VAL A 195 14.64 -3.52 -11.67
C VAL A 195 14.77 -4.12 -13.06
N ASN A 196 14.22 -5.33 -13.22
CA ASN A 196 14.24 -6.09 -14.46
C ASN A 196 12.91 -5.91 -15.22
N GLU A 197 12.71 -4.77 -15.85
CA GLU A 197 11.44 -4.41 -16.51
C GLU A 197 10.91 -5.47 -17.48
N ARG A 198 11.80 -6.24 -18.12
CA ARG A 198 11.42 -7.31 -19.05
C ARG A 198 10.67 -8.45 -18.36
N ASN A 199 10.83 -8.60 -17.06
CA ASN A 199 10.20 -9.64 -16.26
C ASN A 199 8.87 -9.17 -15.66
N ILE A 200 8.60 -7.86 -15.67
CA ILE A 200 7.39 -7.26 -15.09
C ILE A 200 6.21 -7.43 -16.04
N GLN A 201 5.04 -7.75 -15.51
CA GLN A 201 3.78 -7.71 -16.24
C GLN A 201 3.57 -6.30 -16.81
N ILE A 202 3.13 -6.21 -18.07
CA ILE A 202 3.07 -4.93 -18.77
C ILE A 202 2.17 -3.91 -18.05
N PRO A 203 0.99 -4.28 -17.52
CA PRO A 203 0.12 -3.34 -16.81
C PRO A 203 0.71 -2.83 -15.49
N ALA A 204 1.67 -3.57 -14.89
CA ALA A 204 2.22 -3.26 -13.56
C ALA A 204 3.57 -2.50 -13.62
N ARG A 205 4.03 -2.09 -14.79
CA ARG A 205 5.36 -1.46 -14.92
C ARG A 205 5.46 -0.13 -14.20
N ASP A 206 4.39 0.64 -14.20
CA ASP A 206 4.28 1.92 -13.51
C ASP A 206 4.47 1.80 -11.98
N GLN A 207 4.13 0.65 -11.41
CA GLN A 207 4.32 0.40 -9.98
C GLN A 207 5.79 0.26 -9.57
N PHE A 208 6.69 0.11 -10.54
CA PHE A 208 8.14 0.07 -10.33
C PHE A 208 8.82 1.41 -10.61
N ASP A 209 8.10 2.47 -10.91
CA ASP A 209 8.66 3.81 -11.06
C ASP A 209 9.16 4.33 -9.70
N ILE A 210 10.27 5.08 -9.73
CA ILE A 210 10.74 5.78 -8.53
C ILE A 210 9.71 6.84 -8.18
N TRP A 211 9.33 6.90 -6.91
CA TRP A 211 8.46 7.95 -6.43
C TRP A 211 9.20 9.29 -6.45
N PRO A 212 8.69 10.29 -7.19
CA PRO A 212 9.48 11.48 -7.54
C PRO A 212 9.59 12.50 -6.39
N TYR A 213 8.90 12.31 -5.29
CA TYR A 213 8.79 13.29 -4.21
C TYR A 213 9.06 12.69 -2.83
N GLY A 214 9.46 13.59 -1.92
CA GLY A 214 9.74 13.42 -0.51
C GLY A 214 9.39 12.09 0.13
N TYR A 215 10.40 11.27 0.33
CA TYR A 215 10.29 10.06 1.12
C TYR A 215 10.56 10.40 2.58
N ALA A 216 9.77 9.87 3.50
CA ALA A 216 9.94 10.17 4.93
C ALA A 216 11.14 9.44 5.57
N SER A 217 11.71 8.43 4.87
CA SER A 217 12.95 7.74 5.25
C SER A 217 14.14 8.28 4.50
N SER A 218 15.30 8.32 5.16
CA SER A 218 16.59 8.61 4.53
C SER A 218 17.40 7.36 4.16
N LYS A 219 16.94 6.18 4.55
CA LYS A 219 17.63 4.90 4.36
C LYS A 219 16.71 3.90 3.68
N PHE A 220 17.25 3.19 2.70
CA PHE A 220 16.59 2.07 2.06
C PHE A 220 16.64 0.84 2.97
N ASP A 221 15.50 0.15 3.12
CA ASP A 221 15.33 -0.98 4.02
C ASP A 221 14.75 -2.21 3.29
N PHE A 222 15.56 -3.25 3.08
CA PHE A 222 15.09 -4.49 2.48
C PHE A 222 14.04 -5.24 3.31
N ASP A 223 14.05 -5.02 4.63
CA ASP A 223 13.15 -5.69 5.57
C ASP A 223 11.90 -4.85 5.89
N SER A 224 11.75 -3.67 5.28
CA SER A 224 10.53 -2.84 5.44
C SER A 224 9.28 -3.65 5.16
N ILE A 225 8.23 -3.47 5.99
CA ILE A 225 6.90 -4.04 5.74
C ILE A 225 6.32 -3.53 4.40
N MET A 226 6.79 -2.37 3.91
CA MET A 226 6.37 -1.75 2.65
C MET A 226 7.21 -2.20 1.45
N MET A 227 8.15 -3.15 1.63
CA MET A 227 8.99 -3.65 0.54
C MET A 227 8.29 -4.78 -0.23
N TYR A 228 8.30 -4.70 -1.57
CA TYR A 228 7.90 -5.82 -2.44
C TYR A 228 8.96 -6.92 -2.45
N GLY A 229 8.53 -8.17 -2.62
CA GLY A 229 9.44 -9.29 -2.87
C GLY A 229 10.02 -9.25 -4.29
N SER A 230 11.14 -9.92 -4.48
CA SER A 230 11.87 -9.95 -5.76
C SER A 230 11.05 -10.43 -6.96
N TYR A 231 9.96 -11.16 -6.75
CA TYR A 231 9.13 -11.74 -7.81
C TYR A 231 7.77 -11.03 -7.96
N ALA A 232 7.55 -9.91 -7.28
CA ALA A 232 6.31 -9.16 -7.40
C ALA A 232 6.02 -8.84 -8.87
N TYR A 233 4.78 -9.07 -9.31
CA TYR A 233 4.32 -8.85 -10.69
C TYR A 233 5.16 -9.53 -11.79
N SER A 234 5.80 -10.65 -11.49
CA SER A 234 6.55 -11.39 -12.50
C SER A 234 5.62 -12.02 -13.54
N ARG A 235 5.91 -11.77 -14.82
CA ARG A 235 5.16 -12.39 -15.95
C ARG A 235 5.73 -13.73 -16.42
N ASN A 236 6.90 -14.11 -15.96
CA ASN A 236 7.66 -15.24 -16.48
C ASN A 236 8.37 -16.07 -15.40
N ASN A 237 7.99 -15.88 -14.12
CA ASN A 237 8.60 -16.50 -12.94
C ASN A 237 10.09 -16.19 -12.78
N GLN A 238 10.58 -15.11 -13.39
CA GLN A 238 11.90 -14.56 -13.15
C GLN A 238 11.80 -13.35 -12.23
N PRO A 239 12.86 -13.02 -11.46
CA PRO A 239 12.81 -11.91 -10.54
C PRO A 239 12.63 -10.58 -11.28
N THR A 240 11.65 -9.80 -10.86
CA THR A 240 11.40 -8.43 -11.31
C THR A 240 12.37 -7.45 -10.66
N MET A 241 12.89 -7.81 -9.48
CA MET A 241 13.90 -7.05 -8.76
C MET A 241 14.98 -7.98 -8.20
N THR A 242 16.24 -7.56 -8.24
CA THR A 242 17.36 -8.23 -7.59
C THR A 242 18.19 -7.23 -6.78
N LYS A 243 18.92 -7.70 -5.78
CA LYS A 243 20.00 -6.89 -5.19
C LYS A 243 21.10 -6.64 -6.23
N LYS A 244 22.02 -5.73 -5.93
CA LYS A 244 23.16 -5.42 -6.83
C LYS A 244 24.08 -6.62 -7.08
N ASP A 245 24.12 -7.56 -6.16
CA ASP A 245 24.87 -8.82 -6.28
C ASP A 245 24.11 -9.93 -7.03
N GLY A 246 22.89 -9.64 -7.52
CA GLY A 246 22.03 -10.58 -8.23
C GLY A 246 21.19 -11.47 -7.34
N THR A 247 21.30 -11.39 -6.01
CA THR A 247 20.49 -12.19 -5.08
C THR A 247 19.05 -11.65 -4.99
N THR A 248 18.14 -12.51 -4.53
CA THR A 248 16.74 -12.21 -4.35
C THR A 248 16.36 -12.16 -2.87
N TRP A 249 15.17 -11.60 -2.58
CA TRP A 249 14.59 -11.57 -1.23
C TRP A 249 13.09 -11.83 -1.26
N THR A 250 12.55 -12.21 -0.11
CA THR A 250 11.11 -12.35 0.12
C THR A 250 10.60 -11.12 0.86
N ALA A 251 9.40 -10.64 0.53
CA ALA A 251 8.77 -9.53 1.24
C ALA A 251 8.59 -9.88 2.73
N ASN A 252 8.96 -8.96 3.61
CA ASN A 252 8.60 -9.06 5.01
C ASN A 252 7.08 -8.85 5.18
N ARG A 253 6.41 -9.79 5.81
CA ARG A 253 5.00 -9.71 6.20
C ARG A 253 4.80 -10.22 7.64
N SER A 254 5.81 -9.99 8.51
CA SER A 254 5.85 -10.53 9.87
C SER A 254 5.99 -9.47 10.95
N TYR A 255 6.69 -8.38 10.70
CA TYR A 255 6.99 -7.35 11.69
C TYR A 255 7.22 -5.98 11.05
N ILE A 256 7.10 -4.94 11.86
CA ILE A 256 7.39 -3.55 11.52
C ILE A 256 8.85 -3.27 11.89
N THR A 257 9.67 -2.82 10.94
CA THR A 257 11.08 -2.52 11.21
C THR A 257 11.25 -1.20 11.97
N PHE A 258 12.44 -0.97 12.52
CA PHE A 258 12.76 0.32 13.12
C PHE A 258 12.70 1.47 12.09
N ASN A 259 13.08 1.21 10.82
CA ASN A 259 12.96 2.22 9.77
C ASN A 259 11.50 2.53 9.42
N ASP A 260 10.62 1.53 9.37
CA ASP A 260 9.17 1.75 9.22
C ASP A 260 8.63 2.65 10.34
N GLN A 261 9.04 2.37 11.59
CA GLN A 261 8.67 3.22 12.73
C GLN A 261 9.14 4.66 12.55
N LEU A 262 10.40 4.86 12.12
CA LEU A 262 10.95 6.19 11.88
C LEU A 262 10.18 6.95 10.80
N VAL A 263 9.72 6.29 9.74
CA VAL A 263 8.88 6.90 8.70
C VAL A 263 7.60 7.48 9.33
N VAL A 264 6.87 6.67 10.09
CA VAL A 264 5.63 7.11 10.76
C VAL A 264 5.92 8.19 11.80
N MET A 265 6.96 8.04 12.62
CA MET A 265 7.34 9.05 13.60
C MET A 265 7.72 10.38 12.94
N ASN A 266 8.37 10.37 11.78
CA ASN A 266 8.70 11.59 11.03
C ASN A 266 7.44 12.26 10.46
N LEU A 267 6.45 11.48 10.01
CA LEU A 267 5.18 12.01 9.52
C LEU A 267 4.35 12.67 10.63
N TYR A 268 4.29 12.05 11.79
CA TYR A 268 3.41 12.45 12.91
C TYR A 268 4.11 13.30 13.99
N GLY A 269 5.35 13.71 13.75
CA GLY A 269 6.18 14.43 14.71
C GLY A 269 6.83 13.51 15.75
N HIS A 270 8.08 13.78 16.06
CA HIS A 270 8.87 12.98 16.98
C HIS A 270 8.22 12.89 18.36
N TYR A 271 8.09 11.69 18.90
CA TYR A 271 8.09 11.48 20.32
C TYR A 271 9.54 11.71 20.79
N LEU A 272 9.81 12.84 21.40
CA LEU A 272 10.97 12.94 22.28
C LEU A 272 10.58 12.16 23.54
N PRO A 273 11.28 11.04 23.87
CA PRO A 273 11.06 10.42 25.17
C PRO A 273 11.25 11.48 26.23
N PRO A 274 10.47 11.50 27.32
CA PRO A 274 10.71 12.42 28.42
C PRO A 274 12.18 12.29 28.80
N GLY A 275 12.89 13.41 28.79
CA GLY A 275 14.28 13.45 29.22
C GLY A 275 14.41 12.79 30.59
N PRO A 276 15.60 12.26 30.95
CA PRO A 276 15.79 11.62 32.23
C PRO A 276 15.29 12.58 33.30
N ILE A 277 14.38 12.09 34.14
CA ILE A 277 13.91 12.84 35.31
C ILE A 277 15.15 13.04 36.19
N GLY A 278 15.69 14.27 36.19
CA GLY A 278 16.80 14.68 37.03
C GLY A 278 16.41 14.73 38.49
#